data_cae5d4124152ba77291ae83a6162f9fe
#
_entry.id   cae5d4124152ba77291ae83a6162f9fe
#
_cell.length_a   1.000
_cell.length_b   1.000
_cell.length_c   1.000
_cell.angle_alpha   90.00
_cell.angle_beta   90.00
_cell.angle_gamma   90.00
#
_symmetry.space_group_name_H-M   'P 1'
#
loop_
_entity.id
_entity.type
_entity.pdbx_description
1 polymer ?
#
loop_
_entity_poly.entity_id
_entity_poly.type
_entity_poly.pdbx_seq_one_letter_code
_entity_poly.pdbx_strand_id
1 'polypeptide(L)'
;MAVWYEELYVGQGAAFLYQDIYKSIETKTYIKGVYLITLASGQNDQLDVFDSIQLASPHLAEKMMPIVGIALGKTEAFTLVRDMAADVYKYTGGLEIRKYFEKKLKLRDVE
;
A
#
# COMPACT_ATOMS: atom_id res chain seq x y z
N MET A 1 -9.34 -10.29 5.64
CA MET A 1 -8.45 -9.50 6.48
C MET A 1 -7.35 -8.88 5.65
N ALA A 2 -7.10 -7.60 5.82
CA ALA A 2 -6.05 -6.93 5.06
C ALA A 2 -4.67 -7.32 5.60
N VAL A 3 -3.70 -7.45 4.69
CA VAL A 3 -2.30 -7.70 5.05
C VAL A 3 -1.58 -6.36 4.98
N TRP A 4 -0.96 -5.95 6.08
CA TRP A 4 -0.26 -4.68 6.19
C TRP A 4 1.24 -4.90 6.25
N TYR A 5 1.98 -4.12 5.46
CA TYR A 5 3.42 -4.11 5.56
C TYR A 5 3.81 -3.46 6.90
N GLU A 6 4.73 -4.07 7.63
CA GLU A 6 5.07 -3.59 8.98
C GLU A 6 5.65 -2.17 8.97
N GLU A 7 6.51 -1.89 8.01
CA GLU A 7 7.11 -0.57 7.89
C GLU A 7 6.33 0.27 6.89
N LEU A 8 5.03 0.39 7.12
CA LEU A 8 4.09 1.05 6.22
C LEU A 8 4.55 2.46 5.86
N TYR A 9 4.48 2.79 4.57
CA TYR A 9 4.71 4.16 4.14
C TYR A 9 3.43 4.96 4.40
N VAL A 10 3.56 6.08 5.10
CA VAL A 10 2.40 6.89 5.49
C VAL A 10 2.60 8.31 5.00
N GLY A 11 1.67 8.82 4.19
CA GLY A 11 1.72 10.20 3.71
C GLY A 11 1.55 11.17 4.86
N GLN A 12 2.00 12.41 4.66
CA GLN A 12 1.94 13.44 5.70
C GLN A 12 0.51 13.68 6.19
N GLY A 13 -0.45 13.77 5.27
CA GLY A 13 -1.85 13.95 5.63
C GLY A 13 -2.43 12.72 6.31
N ALA A 14 -2.10 11.54 5.79
CA ALA A 14 -2.60 10.28 6.34
C ALA A 14 -2.10 10.03 7.75
N ALA A 15 -0.92 10.53 8.08
CA ALA A 15 -0.33 10.32 9.40
C ALA A 15 -1.22 10.84 10.54
N PHE A 16 -1.92 11.94 10.30
CA PHE A 16 -2.82 12.51 11.31
C PHE A 16 -4.07 11.66 11.54
N LEU A 17 -4.41 10.82 10.56
CA LEU A 17 -5.63 10.01 10.59
C LEU A 17 -5.32 8.52 10.57
N TYR A 18 -4.09 8.16 10.92
CA TYR A 18 -3.63 6.77 10.78
C TYR A 18 -4.57 5.76 11.44
N GLN A 19 -4.96 6.01 12.69
CA GLN A 19 -5.82 5.09 13.42
C GLN A 19 -7.20 4.97 12.76
N ASP A 20 -7.75 6.11 12.32
CA ASP A 20 -9.04 6.12 11.65
C ASP A 20 -8.99 5.40 10.32
N ILE A 21 -7.91 5.58 9.57
CA ILE A 21 -7.72 4.90 8.28
C ILE A 21 -7.59 3.41 8.49
N TYR A 22 -6.74 3.00 9.43
CA TYR A 22 -6.56 1.59 9.74
C TYR A 22 -7.90 0.95 10.10
N LYS A 23 -8.63 1.57 11.01
CA LYS A 23 -9.92 1.07 11.45
C LYS A 23 -10.92 1.00 10.32
N SER A 24 -10.94 2.00 9.43
CA SER A 24 -11.87 2.02 8.31
C SER A 24 -11.66 0.84 7.37
N ILE A 25 -10.40 0.47 7.14
CA ILE A 25 -10.07 -0.66 6.28
C ILE A 25 -10.47 -1.98 6.96
N GLU A 26 -10.15 -2.11 8.25
CA GLU A 26 -10.44 -3.34 8.98
C GLU A 26 -11.92 -3.56 9.20
N THR A 27 -12.70 -2.50 9.35
CA THR A 27 -14.16 -2.60 9.54
C THR A 27 -14.95 -2.47 8.24
N LYS A 28 -14.26 -2.30 7.10
CA LYS A 28 -14.88 -2.16 5.78
C LYS A 28 -15.80 -0.95 5.70
N THR A 29 -15.42 0.12 6.40
CA THR A 29 -16.13 1.41 6.37
C THR A 29 -15.27 2.44 5.66
N TYR A 30 -15.03 2.19 4.37
CA TYR A 30 -14.03 2.91 3.59
C TYR A 30 -14.31 4.41 3.48
N ILE A 31 -13.23 5.20 3.50
CA ILE A 31 -13.29 6.66 3.44
C ILE A 31 -12.81 7.13 2.08
N LYS A 32 -13.69 7.83 1.34
CA LYS A 32 -13.32 8.38 0.05
C LYS A 32 -12.18 9.37 0.21
N GLY A 33 -11.20 9.30 -0.69
CA GLY A 33 -10.02 10.17 -0.65
C GLY A 33 -8.85 9.58 0.09
N VAL A 34 -9.04 8.46 0.80
CA VAL A 34 -7.95 7.71 1.40
C VAL A 34 -7.44 6.74 0.34
N TYR A 35 -6.20 6.96 -0.12
CA TYR A 35 -5.58 6.12 -1.14
C TYR A 35 -4.72 5.05 -0.53
N LEU A 36 -4.80 3.86 -1.11
CA LEU A 36 -3.97 2.73 -0.72
C LEU A 36 -2.95 2.46 -1.81
N ILE A 37 -1.76 2.08 -1.38
CA ILE A 37 -0.71 1.60 -2.28
C ILE A 37 -0.47 0.16 -1.89
N THR A 38 -0.70 -0.75 -2.84
CA THR A 38 -0.53 -2.18 -2.60
C THR A 38 0.46 -2.76 -3.60
N LEU A 39 0.95 -3.95 -3.31
CA LEU A 39 1.69 -4.69 -4.33
C LEU A 39 0.74 -4.99 -5.47
N ALA A 40 1.25 -4.92 -6.70
CA ALA A 40 0.40 -5.14 -7.87
C ALA A 40 -0.08 -6.58 -7.94
N SER A 41 -1.33 -6.75 -8.36
CA SER A 41 -1.89 -8.08 -8.63
C SER A 41 -1.51 -8.56 -10.03
N GLY A 42 -1.24 -7.63 -10.96
CA GLY A 42 -0.83 -7.96 -12.32
C GLY A 42 0.63 -8.37 -12.39
N GLN A 43 0.94 -9.29 -13.31
CA GLN A 43 2.29 -9.85 -13.41
C GLN A 43 3.37 -8.84 -13.79
N ASN A 44 3.01 -7.86 -14.59
CA ASN A 44 3.99 -6.92 -15.14
C ASN A 44 4.01 -5.58 -14.40
N ASP A 45 3.15 -5.42 -13.41
CA ASP A 45 3.05 -4.18 -12.65
C ASP A 45 3.81 -4.30 -11.32
N GLN A 46 4.22 -3.16 -10.79
CA GLN A 46 4.96 -3.13 -9.52
C GLN A 46 4.04 -2.83 -8.34
N LEU A 47 3.23 -1.78 -8.46
CA LEU A 47 2.33 -1.32 -7.42
C LEU A 47 0.99 -0.94 -8.02
N ASP A 48 -0.06 -1.07 -7.21
CA ASP A 48 -1.38 -0.53 -7.54
C ASP A 48 -1.67 0.62 -6.59
N VAL A 49 -2.25 1.69 -7.12
CA VAL A 49 -2.64 2.88 -6.35
C VAL A 49 -4.11 3.14 -6.62
N PHE A 50 -4.92 3.14 -5.57
CA PHE A 50 -6.37 3.35 -5.76
C PHE A 50 -7.01 3.94 -4.51
N ASP A 51 -8.16 4.61 -4.71
CA ASP A 51 -8.96 5.12 -3.62
C ASP A 51 -9.58 3.94 -2.86
N SER A 52 -9.46 3.94 -1.54
CA SER A 52 -9.94 2.85 -0.71
C SER A 52 -11.42 2.56 -0.87
N ILE A 53 -12.22 3.55 -1.30
CA ILE A 53 -13.64 3.36 -1.53
C ILE A 53 -13.92 2.27 -2.58
N GLN A 54 -12.96 2.00 -3.45
CA GLN A 54 -13.10 0.94 -4.45
C GLN A 54 -13.19 -0.45 -3.83
N LEU A 55 -12.73 -0.60 -2.59
CA LEU A 55 -12.83 -1.86 -1.86
C LEU A 55 -14.27 -2.19 -1.47
N ALA A 56 -15.19 -1.26 -1.63
CA ALA A 56 -16.62 -1.55 -1.45
C ALA A 56 -17.09 -2.57 -2.49
N SER A 57 -16.38 -2.69 -3.63
CA SER A 57 -16.64 -3.74 -4.60
C SER A 57 -16.08 -5.06 -4.08
N PRO A 58 -16.91 -6.10 -3.88
CA PRO A 58 -16.41 -7.39 -3.39
C PRO A 58 -15.35 -8.00 -4.30
N HIS A 59 -15.48 -7.75 -5.60
CA HIS A 59 -14.53 -8.29 -6.57
C HIS A 59 -13.11 -7.75 -6.34
N LEU A 60 -12.99 -6.46 -6.09
CA LEU A 60 -11.68 -5.87 -5.81
C LEU A 60 -11.16 -6.29 -4.44
N ALA A 61 -12.05 -6.34 -3.45
CA ALA A 61 -11.66 -6.73 -2.09
C ALA A 61 -11.08 -8.15 -2.04
N GLU A 62 -11.61 -9.06 -2.85
CA GLU A 62 -11.11 -10.43 -2.92
C GLU A 62 -9.71 -10.53 -3.48
N LYS A 63 -9.33 -9.57 -4.34
CA LYS A 63 -8.02 -9.56 -5.00
C LYS A 63 -7.02 -8.68 -4.28
N MET A 64 -7.34 -8.22 -3.09
CA MET A 64 -6.50 -7.26 -2.39
C MET A 64 -5.14 -7.84 -2.04
N MET A 65 -4.11 -7.14 -2.48
CA MET A 65 -2.71 -7.47 -2.20
C MET A 65 -2.24 -6.75 -0.94
N PRO A 66 -1.08 -7.13 -0.39
CA PRO A 66 -0.56 -6.45 0.80
C PRO A 66 -0.46 -4.93 0.63
N ILE A 67 -0.88 -4.21 1.65
CA ILE A 67 -0.84 -2.75 1.68
C ILE A 67 0.54 -2.30 2.14
N VAL A 68 1.22 -1.50 1.32
CA VAL A 68 2.55 -0.98 1.65
C VAL A 68 2.53 0.51 1.91
N GLY A 69 1.45 1.21 1.58
CA GLY A 69 1.35 2.64 1.84
C GLY A 69 -0.09 3.13 1.95
N ILE A 70 -0.26 4.22 2.69
CA ILE A 70 -1.55 4.92 2.79
C ILE A 70 -1.31 6.42 2.63
N ALA A 71 -2.26 7.09 1.99
CA ALA A 71 -2.12 8.52 1.70
C ALA A 71 -3.48 9.20 1.65
N LEU A 72 -3.50 10.50 1.88
CA LEU A 72 -4.68 11.32 1.65
C LEU A 72 -4.54 12.00 0.30
N GLY A 73 -5.37 11.57 -0.64
CA GLY A 73 -5.38 12.12 -1.98
C GLY A 73 -4.33 11.51 -2.89
N LYS A 74 -4.56 11.71 -4.17
CA LYS A 74 -3.77 11.10 -5.23
C LYS A 74 -2.34 11.63 -5.28
N THR A 75 -2.18 12.93 -5.09
CA THR A 75 -0.85 13.55 -5.14
C THR A 75 0.05 13.01 -4.04
N GLU A 76 -0.48 12.91 -2.84
CA GLU A 76 0.27 12.36 -1.71
C GLU A 76 0.65 10.89 -1.96
N ALA A 77 -0.28 10.12 -2.56
CA ALA A 77 -0.02 8.73 -2.90
C ALA A 77 1.14 8.59 -3.89
N PHE A 78 1.17 9.42 -4.92
CA PHE A 78 2.26 9.35 -5.90
C PHE A 78 3.60 9.82 -5.32
N THR A 79 3.56 10.74 -4.36
CA THR A 79 4.78 11.12 -3.64
C THR A 79 5.35 9.92 -2.89
N LEU A 80 4.49 9.13 -2.25
CA LEU A 80 4.94 7.92 -1.56
C LEU A 80 5.51 6.88 -2.53
N VAL A 81 4.89 6.71 -3.68
CA VAL A 81 5.40 5.78 -4.70
C VAL A 81 6.81 6.20 -5.12
N ARG A 82 7.03 7.49 -5.31
CA ARG A 82 8.35 8.02 -5.63
C ARG A 82 9.35 7.70 -4.51
N ASP A 83 8.94 7.88 -3.26
CA ASP A 83 9.80 7.60 -2.13
C ASP A 83 10.12 6.11 -2.03
N MET A 84 9.14 5.25 -2.28
CA MET A 84 9.36 3.80 -2.32
C MET A 84 10.37 3.43 -3.39
N ALA A 85 10.23 4.00 -4.58
CA ALA A 85 11.15 3.73 -5.69
C ALA A 85 12.57 4.17 -5.34
N ALA A 86 12.70 5.34 -4.71
CA ALA A 86 14.01 5.84 -4.29
C ALA A 86 14.65 4.92 -3.27
N ASP A 87 13.88 4.44 -2.30
CA ASP A 87 14.39 3.53 -1.27
C ASP A 87 14.82 2.20 -1.88
N VAL A 88 14.01 1.63 -2.77
CA VAL A 88 14.33 0.37 -3.43
C VAL A 88 15.61 0.52 -4.23
N TYR A 89 15.74 1.61 -4.97
CA TYR A 89 16.95 1.87 -5.75
C TYR A 89 18.17 1.99 -4.86
N LYS A 90 18.03 2.67 -3.73
CA LYS A 90 19.13 2.85 -2.76
C LYS A 90 19.63 1.51 -2.24
N TYR A 91 18.73 0.58 -1.95
CA TYR A 91 19.10 -0.69 -1.33
C TYR A 91 19.44 -1.80 -2.32
N THR A 92 18.93 -1.73 -3.55
CA THR A 92 19.08 -2.82 -4.52
C THR A 92 19.81 -2.41 -5.80
N GLY A 93 19.89 -1.13 -6.10
CA GLY A 93 20.43 -0.63 -7.35
C GLY A 93 19.48 -0.80 -8.53
N GLY A 94 18.25 -1.25 -8.30
CA GLY A 94 17.24 -1.45 -9.33
C GLY A 94 15.89 -0.88 -8.95
N LEU A 95 14.88 -1.15 -9.77
CA LEU A 95 13.52 -0.65 -9.56
C LEU A 95 12.50 -1.77 -9.52
N GLU A 96 12.90 -2.96 -9.07
CA GLU A 96 11.97 -4.06 -8.88
C GLU A 96 11.29 -3.93 -7.53
N ILE A 97 10.36 -2.99 -7.45
CA ILE A 97 9.70 -2.59 -6.21
C ILE A 97 8.90 -3.74 -5.60
N ARG A 98 8.10 -4.42 -6.42
CA ARG A 98 7.27 -5.53 -5.93
C ARG A 98 8.13 -6.64 -5.33
N LYS A 99 9.19 -7.03 -6.01
CA LYS A 99 10.09 -8.09 -5.51
C LYS A 99 10.73 -7.70 -4.19
N TYR A 100 11.11 -6.45 -4.06
CA TYR A 100 11.72 -5.95 -2.84
C TYR A 100 10.79 -6.13 -1.63
N PHE A 101 9.53 -5.68 -1.77
CA PHE A 101 8.56 -5.82 -0.69
C PHE A 101 8.13 -7.26 -0.47
N GLU A 102 7.98 -8.05 -1.53
CA GLU A 102 7.65 -9.46 -1.39
C GLU A 102 8.69 -10.20 -0.57
N LYS A 103 9.95 -9.92 -0.82
CA LYS A 103 11.05 -10.56 -0.10
C LYS A 103 10.98 -10.20 1.39
N LYS A 104 10.73 -8.95 1.72
CA LYS A 104 10.63 -8.52 3.11
C LYS A 104 9.44 -9.16 3.82
N LEU A 105 8.30 -9.27 3.14
CA LEU A 105 7.12 -9.92 3.70
C LEU A 105 7.36 -11.40 3.94
N LYS A 106 8.05 -12.08 3.04
CA LYS A 106 8.38 -13.49 3.20
C LYS A 106 9.32 -13.73 4.38
N LEU A 107 10.28 -12.85 4.57
CA LEU A 107 11.22 -12.98 5.68
C LEU A 107 10.50 -12.88 7.02
N ARG A 108 9.43 -12.08 7.09
CA ARG A 108 8.62 -12.00 8.29
C ARG A 108 7.81 -13.26 8.53
N ASP A 109 7.26 -13.83 7.48
CA ASP A 109 6.42 -15.02 7.59
C ASP A 109 7.21 -16.24 8.07
N VAL A 110 8.52 -16.24 7.87
CA VAL A 110 9.38 -17.34 8.28
C VAL A 110 9.72 -17.26 9.78
N GLU A 111 9.61 -16.09 10.34
CA GLU A 111 9.85 -15.91 11.77
C GLU A 111 8.60 -16.24 12.58
#